data_b24300509477aa8267bd5aa2194cbf10
#
_entry.id   b24300509477aa8267bd5aa2194cbf10
#
_cell.length_a   1.000
_cell.length_b   1.000
_cell.length_c   1.000
_cell.angle_alpha   90.00
_cell.angle_beta   90.00
_cell.angle_gamma   90.00
#
_symmetry.space_group_name_H-M   'P 1'
#
loop_
_entity.id
_entity.type
_entity.pdbx_description
1 polymer ?
#
loop_
_entity_poly.entity_id
_entity_poly.type
_entity_poly.pdbx_seq_one_letter_code
_entity_poly.pdbx_strand_id
1 'polypeptide(L)'
;TLINNLSKWAKINPYKFLQNSFGGSGYDIACANSEKPILYQIKKNSRSIKKKKFNPEFLGNLYFIYLNKKQNSRNEIKKFLKIQKPSSLLIDSISEISEKMIESKNQKEFNFLINQHEQIISKHLNKIPIKKKIFNDFDGEIKSLGAWGGDFILASSLSKDINKYFKKLGYYTIFKYTDLIK
;
A
#
# COMPACT_ATOMS: atom_id res chain seq x y z
N THR A 1 2.14 -6.69 -15.16
CA THR A 1 2.09 -8.01 -14.51
C THR A 1 2.08 -9.12 -15.54
N LEU A 2 2.50 -10.33 -15.17
CA LEU A 2 2.47 -11.51 -16.06
C LEU A 2 1.05 -11.75 -16.59
N ILE A 3 0.04 -11.72 -15.72
CA ILE A 3 -1.37 -11.87 -16.10
C ILE A 3 -1.77 -10.85 -17.17
N ASN A 4 -1.39 -9.59 -17.00
CA ASN A 4 -1.71 -8.54 -17.95
C ASN A 4 -1.07 -8.81 -19.33
N ASN A 5 0.18 -9.24 -19.37
CA ASN A 5 0.90 -9.55 -20.59
C ASN A 5 0.32 -10.79 -21.30
N LEU A 6 0.06 -11.86 -20.55
CA LEU A 6 -0.58 -13.07 -21.09
C LEU A 6 -1.99 -12.77 -21.64
N SER A 7 -2.76 -11.95 -20.92
CA SER A 7 -4.10 -11.56 -21.35
C SER A 7 -4.08 -10.73 -22.63
N LYS A 8 -3.11 -9.82 -22.76
CA LYS A 8 -2.91 -9.06 -24.01
C LYS A 8 -2.56 -9.97 -25.17
N TRP A 9 -1.61 -10.90 -24.96
CA TRP A 9 -1.22 -11.87 -25.99
C TRP A 9 -2.39 -12.76 -26.42
N ALA A 10 -3.14 -13.31 -25.46
CA ALA A 10 -4.28 -14.19 -25.70
C ALA A 10 -5.58 -13.44 -26.10
N LYS A 11 -5.57 -12.09 -26.12
CA LYS A 11 -6.74 -11.24 -26.39
C LYS A 11 -7.94 -11.53 -25.47
N ILE A 12 -7.68 -11.82 -24.18
CA ILE A 12 -8.70 -12.09 -23.16
C ILE A 12 -8.74 -11.00 -22.11
N ASN A 13 -9.85 -10.89 -21.38
CA ASN A 13 -9.98 -9.94 -20.29
C ASN A 13 -9.11 -10.36 -19.10
N PRO A 14 -8.12 -9.53 -18.66
CA PRO A 14 -7.19 -9.90 -17.58
C PRO A 14 -7.86 -10.13 -16.23
N TYR A 15 -8.94 -9.44 -15.93
CA TYR A 15 -9.67 -9.62 -14.68
C TYR A 15 -10.45 -10.94 -14.66
N LYS A 16 -11.05 -11.32 -15.80
CA LYS A 16 -11.72 -12.61 -15.95
C LYS A 16 -10.72 -13.75 -15.85
N PHE A 17 -9.56 -13.59 -16.49
CA PHE A 17 -8.47 -14.57 -16.39
C PHE A 17 -7.97 -14.70 -14.95
N LEU A 18 -7.75 -13.58 -14.25
CA LEU A 18 -7.35 -13.59 -12.85
C LEU A 18 -8.36 -14.34 -11.96
N GLN A 19 -9.65 -14.06 -12.13
CA GLN A 19 -10.70 -14.70 -11.33
C GLN A 19 -10.75 -16.21 -11.52
N ASN A 20 -10.58 -16.69 -12.77
CA ASN A 20 -10.64 -18.11 -13.10
C ASN A 20 -9.35 -18.89 -12.74
N SER A 21 -8.24 -18.19 -12.45
CA SER A 21 -6.95 -18.84 -12.19
C SER A 21 -6.46 -18.64 -10.75
N PHE A 22 -6.15 -17.42 -10.38
CA PHE A 22 -5.46 -17.10 -9.12
C PHE A 22 -6.38 -16.44 -8.08
N GLY A 23 -7.46 -15.82 -8.52
CA GLY A 23 -8.30 -14.98 -7.68
C GLY A 23 -7.59 -13.67 -7.29
N GLY A 24 -8.22 -12.90 -6.42
CA GLY A 24 -7.68 -11.65 -5.91
C GLY A 24 -8.42 -10.41 -6.40
N SER A 25 -7.95 -9.24 -5.95
CA SER A 25 -8.64 -7.97 -6.22
C SER A 25 -8.48 -7.48 -7.67
N GLY A 26 -7.37 -7.80 -8.33
CA GLY A 26 -6.99 -7.22 -9.62
C GLY A 26 -6.41 -5.81 -9.52
N TYR A 27 -6.05 -5.35 -8.32
CA TYR A 27 -5.40 -4.05 -8.13
C TYR A 27 -4.08 -3.94 -8.90
N ASP A 28 -3.28 -4.98 -8.89
CA ASP A 28 -2.02 -5.09 -9.63
C ASP A 28 -2.21 -4.99 -11.14
N ILE A 29 -3.31 -5.51 -11.68
CA ILE A 29 -3.69 -5.34 -13.08
C ILE A 29 -4.04 -3.88 -13.38
N ALA A 30 -4.82 -3.25 -12.50
CA ALA A 30 -5.18 -1.85 -12.64
C ALA A 30 -3.95 -0.94 -12.61
N CYS A 31 -3.04 -1.15 -11.67
CA CYS A 31 -1.77 -0.42 -11.57
C CYS A 31 -0.90 -0.59 -12.81
N ALA A 32 -0.75 -1.82 -13.32
CA ALA A 32 0.06 -2.11 -14.49
C ALA A 32 -0.48 -1.49 -15.80
N ASN A 33 -1.73 -1.05 -15.81
CA ASN A 33 -2.37 -0.36 -16.93
C ASN A 33 -2.50 1.16 -16.71
N SER A 34 -1.87 1.71 -15.68
CA SER A 34 -1.92 3.14 -15.40
C SER A 34 -0.52 3.73 -15.26
N GLU A 35 -0.29 4.83 -15.95
CA GLU A 35 0.93 5.66 -15.83
C GLU A 35 0.82 6.68 -14.67
N LYS A 36 -0.32 6.74 -14.00
CA LYS A 36 -0.59 7.68 -12.90
C LYS A 36 -1.03 6.90 -11.67
N PRO A 37 -0.84 7.46 -10.47
CA PRO A 37 -1.45 6.94 -9.27
C PRO A 37 -2.94 6.74 -9.44
N ILE A 38 -3.48 5.68 -8.85
CA ILE A 38 -4.89 5.35 -8.93
C ILE A 38 -5.51 5.19 -7.55
N LEU A 39 -6.74 5.63 -7.42
CA LEU A 39 -7.65 5.17 -6.39
C LEU A 39 -8.44 3.98 -6.95
N TYR A 40 -8.35 2.87 -6.26
CA TYR A 40 -8.96 1.61 -6.66
C TYR A 40 -9.97 1.14 -5.63
N GLN A 41 -11.18 0.85 -6.07
CA GLN A 41 -12.24 0.34 -5.19
C GLN A 41 -13.01 -0.78 -5.90
N ILE A 42 -13.23 -1.88 -5.18
CA ILE A 42 -14.13 -2.94 -5.63
C ILE A 42 -15.54 -2.62 -5.12
N LYS A 43 -16.50 -2.55 -6.03
CA LYS A 43 -17.94 -2.49 -5.76
C LYS A 43 -18.53 -3.85 -6.11
N LYS A 44 -19.74 -4.17 -5.61
CA LYS A 44 -20.37 -5.50 -5.76
C LYS A 44 -20.12 -6.20 -7.11
N ASN A 45 -20.28 -5.50 -8.24
CA ASN A 45 -20.13 -6.08 -9.59
C ASN A 45 -19.19 -5.27 -10.48
N SER A 46 -18.46 -4.30 -9.97
CA SER A 46 -17.62 -3.43 -10.76
C SER A 46 -16.36 -3.00 -10.00
N ARG A 47 -15.41 -2.45 -10.75
CA ARG A 47 -14.20 -1.83 -10.23
C ARG A 47 -14.20 -0.36 -10.56
N SER A 48 -14.04 0.48 -9.54
CA SER A 48 -13.83 1.91 -9.73
C SER A 48 -12.32 2.18 -9.78
N ILE A 49 -11.83 2.77 -10.86
CA ILE A 49 -10.43 3.12 -11.06
C ILE A 49 -10.38 4.59 -11.41
N LYS A 50 -9.91 5.42 -10.46
CA LYS A 50 -9.80 6.86 -10.66
C LYS A 50 -8.32 7.23 -10.72
N LYS A 51 -7.84 7.74 -11.86
CA LYS A 51 -6.48 8.29 -11.99
C LYS A 51 -6.39 9.58 -11.20
N LYS A 52 -5.31 9.74 -10.45
CA LYS A 52 -5.02 10.92 -9.62
C LYS A 52 -3.66 11.50 -9.98
N LYS A 53 -3.40 12.73 -9.52
CA LYS A 53 -2.07 13.31 -9.49
C LYS A 53 -1.56 13.25 -8.07
N PHE A 54 -0.31 12.83 -7.88
CA PHE A 54 0.36 12.87 -6.59
C PHE A 54 1.79 13.36 -6.82
N ASN A 55 1.99 14.64 -6.60
CA ASN A 55 3.29 15.29 -6.79
C ASN A 55 3.53 16.36 -5.69
N PRO A 56 3.45 15.99 -4.41
CA PRO A 56 3.76 16.94 -3.34
C PRO A 56 5.27 17.18 -3.23
N GLU A 57 5.66 18.31 -2.65
CA GLU A 57 7.07 18.69 -2.48
C GLU A 57 7.86 17.71 -1.61
N PHE A 58 7.21 16.95 -0.75
CA PHE A 58 7.85 15.98 0.16
C PHE A 58 8.13 14.60 -0.46
N LEU A 59 7.95 14.38 -1.75
CA LEU A 59 8.23 13.07 -2.39
C LEU A 59 9.65 12.58 -2.13
N GLY A 60 10.62 13.50 -2.04
CA GLY A 60 12.01 13.19 -1.72
C GLY A 60 12.22 12.59 -0.32
N ASN A 61 11.23 12.66 0.55
CA ASN A 61 11.25 12.17 1.93
C ASN A 61 10.51 10.84 2.11
N LEU A 62 10.07 10.23 1.00
CA LEU A 62 9.37 8.96 0.98
C LEU A 62 10.29 7.85 0.49
N TYR A 63 10.30 6.73 1.21
CA TYR A 63 11.15 5.56 0.91
C TYR A 63 10.37 4.26 1.00
N PHE A 64 10.66 3.34 0.09
CA PHE A 64 10.20 1.97 0.15
C PHE A 64 11.30 1.09 0.74
N ILE A 65 11.00 0.36 1.79
CA ILE A 65 11.94 -0.54 2.46
C ILE A 65 11.42 -1.96 2.38
N TYR A 66 12.23 -2.88 1.83
CA TYR A 66 11.93 -4.30 1.83
C TYR A 66 12.23 -4.92 3.20
N LEU A 67 11.26 -5.58 3.78
CA LEU A 67 11.37 -6.15 5.13
C LEU A 67 12.08 -7.50 5.20
N ASN A 68 12.77 -7.92 4.14
CA ASN A 68 13.46 -9.23 4.03
C ASN A 68 12.53 -10.43 4.29
N LYS A 69 11.23 -10.23 4.17
CA LYS A 69 10.21 -11.25 4.44
C LYS A 69 9.13 -11.19 3.39
N LYS A 70 9.03 -12.25 2.59
CA LYS A 70 7.93 -12.39 1.64
C LYS A 70 6.64 -12.76 2.36
N GLN A 71 5.58 -11.98 2.14
CA GLN A 71 4.27 -12.24 2.70
C GLN A 71 3.41 -13.05 1.71
N ASN A 72 2.74 -14.09 2.23
CA ASN A 72 1.79 -14.85 1.41
C ASN A 72 0.43 -14.14 1.41
N SER A 73 0.19 -13.32 0.39
CA SER A 73 -1.04 -12.54 0.25
C SER A 73 -2.31 -13.40 0.28
N ARG A 74 -2.28 -14.62 -0.26
CA ARG A 74 -3.43 -15.54 -0.24
C ARG A 74 -3.80 -15.96 1.19
N ASN A 75 -2.80 -16.28 2.00
CA ASN A 75 -3.02 -16.65 3.40
C ASN A 75 -3.55 -15.47 4.21
N GLU A 76 -3.03 -14.27 3.97
CA GLU A 76 -3.52 -13.06 4.65
C GLU A 76 -4.95 -12.70 4.22
N ILE A 77 -5.28 -12.86 2.95
CA ILE A 77 -6.67 -12.70 2.46
C ILE A 77 -7.59 -13.74 3.13
N LYS A 78 -7.18 -15.03 3.23
CA LYS A 78 -7.97 -16.06 3.93
C LYS A 78 -8.19 -15.69 5.40
N LYS A 79 -7.17 -15.18 6.09
CA LYS A 79 -7.30 -14.70 7.47
C LYS A 79 -8.26 -13.52 7.56
N PHE A 80 -8.10 -12.53 6.67
CA PHE A 80 -8.99 -11.36 6.59
C PHE A 80 -10.46 -11.76 6.40
N LEU A 81 -10.75 -12.72 5.52
CA LEU A 81 -12.12 -13.20 5.27
C LEU A 81 -12.74 -13.93 6.46
N LYS A 82 -11.93 -14.38 7.42
CA LYS A 82 -12.41 -14.98 8.68
C LYS A 82 -12.73 -13.95 9.76
N ILE A 83 -12.26 -12.71 9.59
CA ILE A 83 -12.57 -11.60 10.50
C ILE A 83 -13.97 -11.08 10.15
N GLN A 84 -14.62 -10.44 11.11
CA GLN A 84 -15.88 -9.75 10.88
C GLN A 84 -15.75 -8.81 9.68
N LYS A 85 -16.72 -8.85 8.76
CA LYS A 85 -16.74 -7.95 7.62
C LYS A 85 -16.66 -6.50 8.09
N PRO A 86 -15.84 -5.67 7.43
CA PRO A 86 -15.74 -4.25 7.78
C PRO A 86 -17.09 -3.56 7.63
N SER A 87 -17.43 -2.71 8.57
CA SER A 87 -18.63 -1.88 8.48
C SER A 87 -18.51 -0.86 7.34
N SER A 88 -19.63 -0.35 6.85
CA SER A 88 -19.61 0.75 5.87
C SER A 88 -18.84 1.96 6.39
N LEU A 89 -19.02 2.33 7.65
CA LEU A 89 -18.29 3.42 8.29
C LEU A 89 -16.77 3.22 8.25
N LEU A 90 -16.29 2.00 8.50
CA LEU A 90 -14.86 1.69 8.40
C LEU A 90 -14.34 1.83 6.96
N ILE A 91 -15.11 1.33 5.98
CA ILE A 91 -14.76 1.44 4.56
C ILE A 91 -14.74 2.90 4.13
N ASP A 92 -15.72 3.68 4.54
CA ASP A 92 -15.83 5.11 4.22
C ASP A 92 -14.65 5.89 4.85
N SER A 93 -14.33 5.63 6.12
CA SER A 93 -13.19 6.26 6.80
C SER A 93 -11.86 5.97 6.10
N ILE A 94 -11.60 4.71 5.70
CA ILE A 94 -10.37 4.35 4.97
C ILE A 94 -10.35 4.98 3.57
N SER A 95 -11.50 5.05 2.91
CA SER A 95 -11.62 5.68 1.59
C SER A 95 -11.32 7.18 1.67
N GLU A 96 -11.90 7.87 2.65
CA GLU A 96 -11.66 9.29 2.90
C GLU A 96 -10.18 9.58 3.23
N ILE A 97 -9.57 8.80 4.12
CA ILE A 97 -8.13 8.93 4.43
C ILE A 97 -7.29 8.73 3.18
N SER A 98 -7.63 7.75 2.34
CA SER A 98 -6.88 7.47 1.10
C SER A 98 -6.99 8.63 0.10
N GLU A 99 -8.14 9.27 0.00
CA GLU A 99 -8.33 10.46 -0.83
C GLU A 99 -7.54 11.66 -0.28
N LYS A 100 -7.63 11.92 1.03
CA LYS A 100 -6.88 12.99 1.70
C LYS A 100 -5.37 12.80 1.60
N MET A 101 -4.86 11.56 1.68
CA MET A 101 -3.42 11.28 1.51
C MET A 101 -2.91 11.71 0.14
N ILE A 102 -3.68 11.49 -0.93
CA ILE A 102 -3.31 11.92 -2.28
C ILE A 102 -3.38 13.45 -2.43
N GLU A 103 -4.22 14.11 -1.67
CA GLU A 103 -4.44 15.56 -1.71
C GLU A 103 -3.56 16.33 -0.72
N SER A 104 -2.79 15.61 0.12
CA SER A 104 -1.92 16.21 1.14
C SER A 104 -0.90 17.15 0.53
N LYS A 105 -0.84 18.36 1.05
CA LYS A 105 0.07 19.42 0.57
C LYS A 105 1.42 19.41 1.30
N ASN A 106 1.46 18.90 2.51
CA ASN A 106 2.66 18.87 3.33
C ASN A 106 2.85 17.50 4.01
N GLN A 107 4.10 17.22 4.37
CA GLN A 107 4.48 15.93 4.95
C GLN A 107 3.86 15.67 6.33
N LYS A 108 3.64 16.71 7.13
CA LYS A 108 3.04 16.56 8.47
C LYS A 108 1.62 16.03 8.38
N GLU A 109 0.83 16.59 7.47
CA GLU A 109 -0.52 16.12 7.17
C GLU A 109 -0.52 14.68 6.64
N PHE A 110 0.37 14.38 5.68
CA PHE A 110 0.53 13.05 5.12
C PHE A 110 0.90 12.02 6.19
N ASN A 111 1.84 12.33 7.08
CA ASN A 111 2.24 11.49 8.19
C ASN A 111 1.09 11.24 9.18
N PHE A 112 0.32 12.27 9.50
CA PHE A 112 -0.86 12.14 10.35
C PHE A 112 -1.88 11.16 9.74
N LEU A 113 -2.14 11.25 8.44
CA LEU A 113 -3.05 10.36 7.73
C LEU A 113 -2.52 8.92 7.64
N ILE A 114 -1.20 8.73 7.46
CA ILE A 114 -0.56 7.41 7.57
C ILE A 114 -0.87 6.81 8.93
N ASN A 115 -0.61 7.55 10.00
CA ASN A 115 -0.82 7.08 11.37
C ASN A 115 -2.28 6.69 11.61
N GLN A 116 -3.23 7.53 11.22
CA GLN A 116 -4.65 7.22 11.33
C GLN A 116 -5.02 5.94 10.57
N HIS A 117 -4.57 5.81 9.32
CA HIS A 117 -4.83 4.62 8.49
C HIS A 117 -4.29 3.35 9.16
N GLU A 118 -3.03 3.37 9.60
CA GLU A 118 -2.40 2.21 10.25
C GLU A 118 -3.13 1.83 11.55
N GLN A 119 -3.59 2.79 12.34
CA GLN A 119 -4.34 2.51 13.55
C GLN A 119 -5.71 1.89 13.28
N ILE A 120 -6.45 2.40 12.30
CA ILE A 120 -7.77 1.86 11.94
C ILE A 120 -7.62 0.42 11.44
N ILE A 121 -6.69 0.17 10.52
CA ILE A 121 -6.45 -1.18 10.00
C ILE A 121 -5.92 -2.12 11.08
N SER A 122 -5.02 -1.66 11.94
CA SER A 122 -4.49 -2.38 13.10
C SER A 122 -5.62 -2.91 13.99
N LYS A 123 -6.54 -2.03 14.36
CA LYS A 123 -7.70 -2.35 15.18
C LYS A 123 -8.61 -3.38 14.51
N HIS A 124 -8.91 -3.19 13.23
CA HIS A 124 -9.76 -4.12 12.46
C HIS A 124 -9.13 -5.50 12.29
N LEU A 125 -7.82 -5.56 12.03
CA LEU A 125 -7.08 -6.81 11.84
C LEU A 125 -6.65 -7.46 13.17
N ASN A 126 -6.83 -6.79 14.30
CA ASN A 126 -6.26 -7.17 15.61
C ASN A 126 -4.74 -7.45 15.51
N LYS A 127 -4.01 -6.54 14.88
CA LYS A 127 -2.55 -6.63 14.67
C LYS A 127 -1.87 -5.36 15.12
N ILE A 128 -0.67 -5.47 15.67
CA ILE A 128 0.15 -4.31 16.04
C ILE A 128 0.73 -3.68 14.77
N PRO A 129 0.62 -2.35 14.57
CA PRO A 129 1.27 -1.65 13.47
C PRO A 129 2.77 -1.94 13.41
N ILE A 130 3.32 -2.07 12.21
CA ILE A 130 4.73 -2.43 12.00
C ILE A 130 5.68 -1.42 12.64
N LYS A 131 5.35 -0.12 12.62
CA LYS A 131 6.11 0.93 13.29
C LYS A 131 6.24 0.62 14.79
N LYS A 132 5.13 0.39 15.48
CA LYS A 132 5.15 0.08 16.92
C LYS A 132 5.84 -1.23 17.25
N LYS A 133 5.80 -2.20 16.32
CA LYS A 133 6.35 -3.55 16.55
C LYS A 133 7.86 -3.62 16.37
N ILE A 134 8.42 -2.92 15.37
CA ILE A 134 9.82 -3.09 14.95
C ILE A 134 10.58 -1.76 14.91
N PHE A 135 9.90 -0.64 14.64
CA PHE A 135 10.50 0.66 14.38
C PHE A 135 9.92 1.74 15.31
N ASN A 136 9.80 1.43 16.60
CA ASN A 136 9.16 2.30 17.59
C ASN A 136 9.90 3.63 17.82
N ASP A 137 11.21 3.64 17.57
CA ASP A 137 12.13 4.77 17.67
C ASP A 137 12.33 5.52 16.32
N PHE A 138 11.63 5.11 15.25
CA PHE A 138 11.74 5.78 13.96
C PHE A 138 11.14 7.18 14.00
N ASP A 139 11.97 8.18 13.66
CA ASP A 139 11.55 9.58 13.52
C ASP A 139 10.82 9.81 12.19
N GLY A 140 9.52 9.61 12.20
CA GLY A 140 8.64 9.71 11.04
C GLY A 140 7.48 8.74 11.12
N GLU A 141 6.80 8.48 10.00
CA GLU A 141 5.71 7.53 9.95
C GLU A 141 5.98 6.38 8.98
N ILE A 142 5.40 5.24 9.28
CA ILE A 142 5.53 4.01 8.50
C ILE A 142 4.15 3.48 8.14
N LYS A 143 3.94 3.26 6.85
CA LYS A 143 2.75 2.61 6.32
C LYS A 143 3.09 1.20 5.84
N SER A 144 2.35 0.22 6.33
CA SER A 144 2.38 -1.13 5.79
C SER A 144 1.86 -1.15 4.36
N LEU A 145 2.56 -1.84 3.47
CA LEU A 145 2.14 -2.02 2.08
C LEU A 145 1.72 -3.47 1.83
N GLY A 146 0.91 -3.69 0.79
CA GLY A 146 0.44 -5.01 0.40
C GLY A 146 -0.41 -5.70 1.47
N ALA A 147 -0.09 -6.94 1.81
CA ALA A 147 -0.87 -7.80 2.70
C ALA A 147 -0.59 -7.60 4.21
N TRP A 148 -0.15 -6.43 4.60
CA TRP A 148 0.04 -5.96 5.99
C TRP A 148 0.93 -6.87 6.86
N GLY A 149 2.21 -6.55 6.90
CA GLY A 149 3.19 -7.20 7.78
C GLY A 149 4.30 -7.96 7.08
N GLY A 150 4.54 -7.72 5.80
CA GLY A 150 5.64 -8.27 5.03
C GLY A 150 5.88 -7.50 3.75
N ASP A 151 6.75 -8.01 2.92
CA ASP A 151 7.24 -7.40 1.69
C ASP A 151 7.80 -6.00 1.92
N PHE A 152 7.05 -4.96 1.63
CA PHE A 152 7.50 -3.56 1.70
C PHE A 152 6.71 -2.72 2.70
N ILE A 153 7.39 -1.71 3.21
CA ILE A 153 6.77 -0.57 3.90
C ILE A 153 7.09 0.72 3.16
N LEU A 154 6.24 1.73 3.34
CA LEU A 154 6.53 3.11 2.99
C LEU A 154 6.92 3.84 4.28
N ALA A 155 8.12 4.39 4.31
CA ALA A 155 8.60 5.28 5.36
C ALA A 155 8.55 6.73 4.89
N SER A 156 8.06 7.62 5.74
CA SER A 156 7.99 9.05 5.54
C SER A 156 8.65 9.78 6.70
N SER A 157 9.76 10.47 6.46
CA SER A 157 10.49 11.20 7.49
C SER A 157 11.19 12.42 6.90
N LEU A 158 11.36 13.47 7.72
CA LEU A 158 12.19 14.63 7.42
C LEU A 158 13.68 14.38 7.68
N SER A 159 14.01 13.30 8.37
CA SER A 159 15.39 12.93 8.68
C SER A 159 16.15 12.59 7.37
N LYS A 160 17.38 13.10 7.27
CA LYS A 160 18.29 12.75 6.18
C LYS A 160 18.92 11.37 6.33
N ASP A 161 18.83 10.75 7.49
CA ASP A 161 19.51 9.51 7.86
C ASP A 161 18.65 8.25 7.72
N ILE A 162 17.56 8.29 6.95
CA ILE A 162 16.64 7.16 6.75
C ILE A 162 17.41 5.90 6.33
N ASN A 163 18.27 6.01 5.33
CA ASN A 163 19.08 4.89 4.85
C ASN A 163 19.97 4.29 5.95
N LYS A 164 20.61 5.14 6.75
CA LYS A 164 21.47 4.72 7.86
C LYS A 164 20.65 4.00 8.93
N TYR A 165 19.48 4.54 9.28
CA TYR A 165 18.59 3.93 10.26
C TYR A 165 18.18 2.50 9.86
N PHE A 166 17.63 2.31 8.67
CA PHE A 166 17.17 0.99 8.24
C PHE A 166 18.33 0.01 7.99
N LYS A 167 19.47 0.46 7.45
CA LYS A 167 20.68 -0.39 7.27
C LYS A 167 21.24 -0.88 8.61
N LYS A 168 21.23 -0.07 9.66
CA LYS A 168 21.63 -0.48 11.01
C LYS A 168 20.77 -1.62 11.56
N LEU A 169 19.51 -1.68 11.14
CA LEU A 169 18.55 -2.74 11.49
C LEU A 169 18.58 -3.95 10.53
N GLY A 170 19.50 -3.98 9.56
CA GLY A 170 19.65 -5.08 8.61
C GLY A 170 18.75 -5.00 7.37
N TYR A 171 18.10 -3.87 7.12
CA TYR A 171 17.29 -3.65 5.91
C TYR A 171 18.09 -2.89 4.87
N TYR A 172 18.60 -3.59 3.86
CA TYR A 172 19.50 -3.02 2.84
C TYR A 172 18.80 -2.65 1.54
N THR A 173 17.66 -3.26 1.24
CA THR A 173 16.88 -2.96 0.02
C THR A 173 15.96 -1.78 0.30
N ILE A 174 16.43 -0.60 -0.06
CA ILE A 174 15.78 0.69 0.19
C ILE A 174 15.74 1.46 -1.13
N PHE A 175 14.55 1.91 -1.51
CA PHE A 175 14.35 2.73 -2.71
C PHE A 175 13.74 4.07 -2.32
N LYS A 176 14.27 5.15 -2.83
CA LYS A 176 13.63 6.45 -2.73
C LYS A 176 12.40 6.46 -3.65
N TYR A 177 11.32 7.08 -3.23
CA TYR A 177 10.08 7.15 -4.02
C TYR A 177 10.34 7.70 -5.42
N THR A 178 11.10 8.79 -5.52
CA THR A 178 11.45 9.47 -6.77
C THR A 178 12.29 8.62 -7.74
N ASP A 179 12.95 7.58 -7.26
CA ASP A 179 13.78 6.69 -8.10
C ASP A 179 12.94 5.57 -8.73
N LEU A 180 11.81 5.22 -8.10
CA LEU A 180 10.91 4.15 -8.57
C LEU A 180 9.72 4.67 -9.35
N ILE A 181 9.18 5.80 -8.95
CA ILE A 181 7.94 6.36 -9.50
C ILE A 181 8.31 7.58 -10.33
N LYS A 182 8.14 7.47 -11.64
CA LYS A 182 8.41 8.54 -12.62
C LYS A 182 7.14 9.32 -12.94
#